data_f896267b5cffd0ad4f2a57a5d308f35c
#
_entry.id   f896267b5cffd0ad4f2a57a5d308f35c
#
_cell.length_a   1.000
_cell.length_b   1.000
_cell.length_c   1.000
_cell.angle_alpha   90.00
_cell.angle_beta   90.00
_cell.angle_gamma   90.00
#
_symmetry.space_group_name_H-M   'P 1'
#
loop_
_entity.id
_entity.type
_entity.pdbx_description
1 polymer ?
#
loop_
_entity_poly.entity_id
_entity_poly.type
_entity_poly.pdbx_seq_one_letter_code
_entity_poly.pdbx_strand_id
1 'polypeptide(L)'
;MKTKSLLAIALCAVFSSFAFCEPKSEPTLTKSRNLVGQTVPGAILGIKVAKEYQAKFDSVKPRMQEFLANMACYKANKNDKFMEGGTMAPALRRDDSHLKRANGTCSDSVDILSIENVKFIAKNSFSFSVTFITADGEETTKFDDIIFTQHLSGEWLVRWQ
;
A
#
# COMPACT_ATOMS: atom_id res chain seq x y z
N MET A 1 68.51 -11.17 40.57
CA MET A 1 68.01 -10.78 39.24
C MET A 1 66.50 -10.94 39.26
N LYS A 2 65.81 -9.82 39.11
CA LYS A 2 64.34 -9.75 39.28
C LYS A 2 63.71 -9.56 37.93
N THR A 3 62.98 -10.53 37.44
CA THR A 3 62.14 -10.43 36.23
C THR A 3 60.76 -9.93 36.61
N LYS A 4 60.40 -8.75 36.13
CA LYS A 4 59.07 -8.16 36.24
C LYS A 4 58.18 -8.67 35.13
N SER A 5 57.12 -9.39 35.47
CA SER A 5 56.09 -9.81 34.57
C SER A 5 55.08 -8.67 34.41
N LEU A 6 54.96 -8.15 33.20
CA LEU A 6 53.94 -7.17 32.82
C LEU A 6 52.69 -7.94 32.39
N LEU A 7 51.63 -7.80 33.17
CA LEU A 7 50.30 -8.31 32.87
C LEU A 7 49.60 -7.28 31.96
N ALA A 8 49.49 -7.60 30.67
CA ALA A 8 48.71 -6.82 29.75
C ALA A 8 47.24 -7.26 29.82
N ILE A 9 46.41 -6.43 30.44
CA ILE A 9 44.93 -6.61 30.44
C ILE A 9 44.42 -6.14 29.08
N ALA A 10 44.11 -7.09 28.24
CA ALA A 10 43.37 -6.80 26.99
C ALA A 10 41.89 -6.61 27.31
N LEU A 11 41.44 -5.37 27.29
CA LEU A 11 40.02 -5.01 27.41
C LEU A 11 39.35 -5.27 26.04
N CYS A 12 38.77 -6.44 25.86
CA CYS A 12 37.90 -6.70 24.70
C CYS A 12 36.59 -5.94 24.88
N ALA A 13 36.49 -4.77 24.26
CA ALA A 13 35.23 -4.08 24.05
C ALA A 13 34.40 -4.88 23.07
N VAL A 14 33.43 -5.63 23.56
CA VAL A 14 32.42 -6.30 22.74
C VAL A 14 31.44 -5.23 22.30
N PHE A 15 31.70 -4.62 21.14
CA PHE A 15 30.71 -3.86 20.44
C PHE A 15 29.67 -4.85 19.87
N SER A 16 28.58 -5.02 20.60
CA SER A 16 27.39 -5.66 20.09
C SER A 16 26.81 -4.75 19.00
N SER A 17 27.28 -4.94 17.78
CA SER A 17 26.61 -4.38 16.59
C SER A 17 25.25 -5.06 16.49
N PHE A 18 24.23 -4.43 17.07
CA PHE A 18 22.86 -4.72 16.66
C PHE A 18 22.75 -4.29 15.20
N ALA A 19 23.03 -5.21 14.31
CA ALA A 19 22.62 -5.09 12.93
C ALA A 19 21.09 -5.03 12.98
N PHE A 20 20.53 -3.82 12.90
CA PHE A 20 19.17 -3.62 12.52
C PHE A 20 19.05 -4.22 11.11
N CYS A 21 18.57 -5.46 11.06
CA CYS A 21 18.13 -6.07 9.81
C CYS A 21 16.88 -5.28 9.41
N GLU A 22 17.05 -4.17 8.70
CA GLU A 22 15.94 -3.58 7.96
C GLU A 22 15.38 -4.69 7.09
N PRO A 23 14.08 -5.01 7.22
CA PRO A 23 13.47 -5.97 6.32
C PRO A 23 13.65 -5.41 4.91
N LYS A 24 14.48 -6.06 4.11
CA LYS A 24 14.65 -5.76 2.71
C LYS A 24 13.26 -5.93 2.06
N SER A 25 12.54 -4.82 1.95
CA SER A 25 11.27 -4.80 1.24
C SER A 25 11.59 -5.05 -0.23
N GLU A 26 11.57 -6.31 -0.64
CA GLU A 26 11.61 -6.61 -2.06
C GLU A 26 10.37 -5.96 -2.68
N PRO A 27 10.54 -5.04 -3.65
CA PRO A 27 9.41 -4.49 -4.36
C PRO A 27 8.70 -5.68 -5.02
N THR A 28 7.48 -5.94 -4.62
CA THR A 28 6.61 -6.86 -5.33
C THR A 28 6.32 -6.21 -6.66
N LEU A 29 7.12 -6.51 -7.66
CA LEU A 29 6.95 -6.04 -9.03
C LEU A 29 5.67 -6.67 -9.57
N THR A 30 4.56 -6.03 -9.31
CA THR A 30 3.41 -6.15 -10.18
C THR A 30 3.83 -5.49 -11.49
N LYS A 31 4.19 -6.30 -12.49
CA LYS A 31 4.22 -5.81 -13.86
C LYS A 31 2.91 -5.06 -14.08
N SER A 32 3.00 -3.81 -14.54
CA SER A 32 1.85 -3.03 -14.95
C SER A 32 0.92 -3.91 -15.79
N ARG A 33 -0.18 -4.33 -15.19
CA ARG A 33 -1.24 -5.08 -15.89
C ARG A 33 -2.32 -4.08 -16.20
N ASN A 34 -2.78 -4.06 -17.44
CA ASN A 34 -3.98 -3.33 -17.77
C ASN A 34 -5.16 -4.01 -17.04
N LEU A 35 -5.77 -3.28 -16.11
CA LEU A 35 -6.89 -3.75 -15.28
C LEU A 35 -8.25 -3.18 -15.73
N VAL A 36 -8.26 -2.45 -16.84
CA VAL A 36 -9.50 -1.88 -17.41
C VAL A 36 -10.56 -2.95 -17.60
N GLY A 37 -11.78 -2.66 -17.13
CA GLY A 37 -12.91 -3.59 -17.19
C GLY A 37 -12.93 -4.67 -16.11
N GLN A 38 -11.91 -4.73 -15.24
CA GLN A 38 -11.94 -5.62 -14.08
C GLN A 38 -12.72 -4.98 -12.92
N THR A 39 -13.39 -5.81 -12.14
CA THR A 39 -13.94 -5.37 -10.85
C THR A 39 -12.80 -5.03 -9.89
N VAL A 40 -13.06 -4.14 -8.92
CA VAL A 40 -12.05 -3.80 -7.89
C VAL A 40 -11.50 -5.04 -7.17
N PRO A 41 -12.32 -6.01 -6.73
CA PRO A 41 -11.81 -7.27 -6.19
C PRO A 41 -10.92 -8.03 -7.19
N GLY A 42 -11.29 -8.07 -8.47
CA GLY A 42 -10.51 -8.74 -9.51
C GLY A 42 -9.13 -8.11 -9.72
N ALA A 43 -9.06 -6.77 -9.71
CA ALA A 43 -7.80 -6.03 -9.79
C ALA A 43 -6.85 -6.37 -8.63
N ILE A 44 -7.39 -6.49 -7.41
CA ILE A 44 -6.61 -6.77 -6.20
C ILE A 44 -6.19 -8.25 -6.14
N LEU A 45 -7.01 -9.18 -6.60
CA LEU A 45 -6.67 -10.61 -6.64
C LEU A 45 -5.43 -10.92 -7.49
N GLY A 46 -5.14 -10.08 -8.47
CA GLY A 46 -3.95 -10.20 -9.32
C GLY A 46 -2.64 -9.78 -8.66
N ILE A 47 -2.69 -9.15 -7.48
CA ILE A 47 -1.51 -8.70 -6.76
C ILE A 47 -0.82 -9.90 -6.11
N LYS A 48 0.47 -10.04 -6.39
CA LYS A 48 1.32 -11.08 -5.78
C LYS A 48 2.23 -10.43 -4.75
N VAL A 49 2.26 -10.98 -3.55
CA VAL A 49 3.19 -10.61 -2.48
C VAL A 49 4.06 -11.80 -2.11
N ALA A 50 5.20 -11.55 -1.47
CA ALA A 50 6.05 -12.62 -0.97
C ALA A 50 5.30 -13.45 0.09
N LYS A 51 5.60 -14.75 0.16
CA LYS A 51 4.86 -15.73 0.97
C LYS A 51 4.75 -15.32 2.45
N GLU A 52 5.82 -14.74 3.00
CA GLU A 52 5.85 -14.26 4.39
C GLU A 52 4.85 -13.12 4.67
N TYR A 53 4.47 -12.37 3.65
CA TYR A 53 3.49 -11.27 3.76
C TYR A 53 2.07 -11.67 3.37
N GLN A 54 1.86 -12.88 2.88
CA GLN A 54 0.56 -13.29 2.32
C GLN A 54 -0.58 -13.14 3.34
N ALA A 55 -0.42 -13.65 4.55
CA ALA A 55 -1.44 -13.54 5.59
C ALA A 55 -1.76 -12.07 5.96
N LYS A 56 -0.72 -11.23 5.99
CA LYS A 56 -0.88 -9.80 6.25
C LYS A 56 -1.59 -9.11 5.09
N PHE A 57 -1.23 -9.43 3.87
CA PHE A 57 -1.90 -8.90 2.67
C PHE A 57 -3.36 -9.34 2.62
N ASP A 58 -3.66 -10.58 2.97
CA ASP A 58 -5.04 -11.06 3.04
C ASP A 58 -5.88 -10.29 4.07
N SER A 59 -5.26 -9.84 5.17
CA SER A 59 -5.95 -9.03 6.17
C SER A 59 -6.22 -7.59 5.73
N VAL A 60 -5.41 -7.01 4.82
CA VAL A 60 -5.61 -5.64 4.30
C VAL A 60 -6.55 -5.60 3.09
N LYS A 61 -6.68 -6.70 2.36
CA LYS A 61 -7.49 -6.77 1.12
C LYS A 61 -8.90 -6.20 1.27
N PRO A 62 -9.69 -6.54 2.28
CA PRO A 62 -11.06 -6.00 2.40
C PRO A 62 -11.07 -4.47 2.49
N ARG A 63 -10.13 -3.90 3.27
CA ARG A 63 -10.00 -2.45 3.39
C ARG A 63 -9.57 -1.81 2.09
N MET A 64 -8.59 -2.40 1.40
CA MET A 64 -8.13 -1.93 0.10
C MET A 64 -9.26 -1.97 -0.95
N GLN A 65 -10.06 -3.04 -0.97
CA GLN A 65 -11.22 -3.15 -1.84
C GLN A 65 -12.25 -2.06 -1.58
N GLU A 66 -12.63 -1.84 -0.32
CA GLU A 66 -13.59 -0.80 0.05
C GLU A 66 -13.06 0.59 -0.32
N PHE A 67 -11.79 0.86 -0.03
CA PHE A 67 -11.16 2.14 -0.31
C PHE A 67 -11.15 2.44 -1.82
N LEU A 68 -10.65 1.52 -2.63
CA LEU A 68 -10.59 1.70 -4.09
C LEU A 68 -11.97 1.73 -4.75
N ALA A 69 -12.93 0.95 -4.25
CA ALA A 69 -14.30 0.98 -4.73
C ALA A 69 -14.96 2.34 -4.48
N ASN A 70 -14.78 2.91 -3.29
CA ASN A 70 -15.29 4.23 -2.97
C ASN A 70 -14.65 5.31 -3.85
N MET A 71 -13.35 5.23 -4.12
CA MET A 71 -12.68 6.16 -5.05
C MET A 71 -13.23 6.02 -6.46
N ALA A 72 -13.24 4.81 -7.00
CA ALA A 72 -13.74 4.54 -8.36
C ALA A 72 -15.18 5.00 -8.58
N CYS A 73 -15.99 5.00 -7.54
CA CYS A 73 -17.40 5.42 -7.55
C CYS A 73 -17.64 6.89 -7.19
N TYR A 74 -16.60 7.74 -7.14
CA TYR A 74 -16.69 9.14 -6.70
C TYR A 74 -17.32 9.33 -5.30
N LYS A 75 -17.11 8.35 -4.42
CA LYS A 75 -17.61 8.34 -3.04
C LYS A 75 -16.45 8.40 -2.03
N ALA A 76 -15.38 9.12 -2.39
CA ALA A 76 -14.16 9.18 -1.59
C ALA A 76 -14.42 9.63 -0.13
N ASN A 77 -15.42 10.49 0.11
CA ASN A 77 -15.83 10.90 1.45
C ASN A 77 -16.24 9.71 2.36
N LYS A 78 -16.60 8.57 1.81
CA LYS A 78 -16.83 7.36 2.60
C LYS A 78 -15.55 6.76 3.17
N ASN A 79 -14.40 7.16 2.63
CA ASN A 79 -13.10 6.73 3.10
C ASN A 79 -12.56 7.58 4.26
N ASP A 80 -13.12 8.77 4.52
CA ASP A 80 -12.65 9.68 5.56
C ASP A 80 -12.58 9.03 6.94
N LYS A 81 -13.51 8.13 7.23
CA LYS A 81 -13.54 7.35 8.49
C LYS A 81 -12.33 6.41 8.67
N PHE A 82 -11.60 6.11 7.60
CA PHE A 82 -10.41 5.25 7.62
C PHE A 82 -9.12 6.04 7.56
N MET A 83 -9.21 7.35 7.35
CA MET A 83 -8.02 8.17 7.21
C MET A 83 -7.35 8.38 8.55
N GLU A 84 -6.04 8.14 8.59
CA GLU A 84 -5.21 8.39 9.77
C GLU A 84 -5.20 9.90 10.09
N GLY A 85 -5.41 10.24 11.36
CA GLY A 85 -5.40 11.63 11.83
C GLY A 85 -6.60 12.47 11.40
N GLY A 86 -7.68 11.86 10.89
CA GLY A 86 -8.90 12.57 10.48
C GLY A 86 -8.72 13.42 9.22
N THR A 87 -7.72 13.11 8.40
CA THR A 87 -7.52 13.77 7.10
C THR A 87 -8.60 13.34 6.10
N MET A 88 -8.80 14.14 5.05
CA MET A 88 -9.73 13.77 3.98
C MET A 88 -9.10 12.74 3.05
N ALA A 89 -9.90 11.80 2.57
CA ALA A 89 -9.46 10.84 1.57
C ALA A 89 -9.23 11.51 0.21
N PRO A 90 -8.24 11.04 -0.57
CA PRO A 90 -8.05 11.53 -1.93
C PRO A 90 -9.28 11.24 -2.78
N ALA A 91 -9.68 12.19 -3.59
CA ALA A 91 -10.87 12.11 -4.42
C ALA A 91 -10.54 12.33 -5.90
N LEU A 92 -11.20 11.55 -6.75
CA LEU A 92 -11.22 11.77 -8.18
C LEU A 92 -12.10 12.99 -8.49
N ARG A 93 -11.67 13.81 -9.44
CA ARG A 93 -12.52 14.86 -9.97
C ARG A 93 -13.62 14.21 -10.82
N ARG A 94 -14.87 14.55 -10.50
CA ARG A 94 -16.01 14.09 -11.28
C ARG A 94 -16.18 14.99 -12.50
N ASP A 95 -16.15 14.41 -13.66
CA ASP A 95 -16.62 15.01 -14.90
C ASP A 95 -17.78 14.16 -15.43
N ASP A 96 -18.96 14.76 -15.51
CA ASP A 96 -20.18 14.03 -15.88
C ASP A 96 -20.18 13.55 -17.35
N SER A 97 -19.30 14.10 -18.19
CA SER A 97 -19.17 13.70 -19.60
C SER A 97 -18.56 12.28 -19.76
N HIS A 98 -17.81 11.83 -18.77
CA HIS A 98 -17.02 10.59 -18.82
C HIS A 98 -17.64 9.41 -18.07
N LEU A 99 -18.85 9.59 -17.55
CA LEU A 99 -19.51 8.62 -16.70
C LEU A 99 -20.29 7.63 -17.54
N LYS A 100 -19.81 6.41 -17.74
CA LYS A 100 -20.73 5.34 -18.24
C LYS A 100 -20.18 3.91 -18.19
N ARG A 101 -19.14 3.60 -17.41
CA ARG A 101 -18.75 2.19 -17.25
C ARG A 101 -19.18 1.67 -15.88
N ALA A 102 -19.95 0.58 -15.90
CA ALA A 102 -20.18 -0.21 -14.71
C ALA A 102 -19.04 -1.23 -14.57
N ASN A 103 -18.08 -0.97 -13.70
CA ASN A 103 -17.05 -1.96 -13.34
C ASN A 103 -17.55 -2.99 -12.31
N GLY A 104 -18.87 -3.14 -12.19
CA GLY A 104 -19.50 -4.02 -11.19
C GLY A 104 -19.54 -3.46 -9.76
N THR A 105 -19.04 -2.23 -9.54
CA THR A 105 -18.95 -1.63 -8.19
C THR A 105 -20.03 -0.58 -7.98
N CYS A 106 -20.41 0.15 -9.01
CA CYS A 106 -21.48 1.17 -9.02
C CYS A 106 -21.87 1.50 -10.46
N SER A 107 -23.00 2.22 -10.64
CA SER A 107 -23.52 2.60 -11.97
C SER A 107 -22.62 3.58 -12.71
N ASP A 108 -21.97 4.49 -11.96
CA ASP A 108 -21.10 5.53 -12.47
C ASP A 108 -19.72 5.36 -11.87
N SER A 109 -18.77 4.91 -12.65
CA SER A 109 -17.42 4.64 -12.15
C SER A 109 -16.36 4.85 -13.19
N VAL A 110 -15.14 5.11 -12.73
CA VAL A 110 -13.92 4.97 -13.51
C VAL A 110 -13.36 3.55 -13.35
N ASP A 111 -12.57 3.13 -14.32
CA ASP A 111 -11.83 1.88 -14.22
C ASP A 111 -10.50 2.08 -13.50
N ILE A 112 -9.99 1.01 -12.90
CA ILE A 112 -8.60 0.96 -12.46
C ILE A 112 -7.76 0.58 -13.68
N LEU A 113 -6.83 1.46 -14.07
CA LEU A 113 -5.89 1.17 -15.14
C LEU A 113 -4.76 0.27 -14.64
N SER A 114 -4.16 0.62 -13.49
CA SER A 114 -3.08 -0.16 -12.89
C SER A 114 -3.02 -0.01 -11.37
N ILE A 115 -2.46 -1.01 -10.69
CA ILE A 115 -2.00 -0.96 -9.30
C ILE A 115 -0.52 -1.32 -9.33
N GLU A 116 0.33 -0.43 -8.83
CA GLU A 116 1.78 -0.52 -8.94
C GLU A 116 2.47 -0.27 -7.60
N ASN A 117 3.78 -0.52 -7.54
CA ASN A 117 4.62 -0.24 -6.37
C ASN A 117 4.11 -0.88 -5.07
N VAL A 118 3.48 -2.05 -5.21
CA VAL A 118 2.92 -2.77 -4.08
C VAL A 118 4.05 -3.30 -3.21
N LYS A 119 4.15 -2.83 -1.97
CA LYS A 119 5.23 -3.23 -1.04
C LYS A 119 4.79 -3.13 0.42
N PHE A 120 5.36 -3.97 1.27
CA PHE A 120 5.34 -3.78 2.71
C PHE A 120 6.53 -2.90 3.09
N ILE A 121 6.26 -1.68 3.56
CA ILE A 121 7.29 -0.72 3.99
C ILE A 121 7.71 -0.91 5.45
N ALA A 122 6.87 -1.60 6.22
CA ALA A 122 7.15 -2.04 7.59
C ALA A 122 6.29 -3.29 7.88
N LYS A 123 6.53 -3.94 9.01
CA LYS A 123 5.80 -5.15 9.44
C LYS A 123 4.27 -4.99 9.42
N ASN A 124 3.78 -3.78 9.66
CA ASN A 124 2.36 -3.43 9.74
C ASN A 124 1.96 -2.31 8.79
N SER A 125 2.78 -1.97 7.81
CA SER A 125 2.51 -0.91 6.84
C SER A 125 2.71 -1.41 5.42
N PHE A 126 1.71 -1.16 4.60
CA PHE A 126 1.61 -1.58 3.22
C PHE A 126 1.37 -0.38 2.33
N SER A 127 2.10 -0.24 1.23
CA SER A 127 1.90 0.87 0.29
C SER A 127 1.71 0.38 -1.14
N PHE A 128 1.05 1.20 -1.93
CA PHE A 128 0.87 1.00 -3.36
C PHE A 128 0.54 2.32 -4.05
N SER A 129 0.66 2.33 -5.38
CA SER A 129 0.18 3.38 -6.26
C SER A 129 -0.98 2.84 -7.09
N VAL A 130 -1.95 3.69 -7.42
CA VAL A 130 -3.08 3.32 -8.27
C VAL A 130 -3.30 4.39 -9.33
N THR A 131 -3.57 3.95 -10.56
CA THR A 131 -3.99 4.81 -11.65
C THR A 131 -5.41 4.45 -12.05
N PHE A 132 -6.27 5.44 -12.06
CA PHE A 132 -7.62 5.35 -12.60
C PHE A 132 -7.68 5.90 -14.01
N ILE A 133 -8.63 5.42 -14.80
CA ILE A 133 -8.87 5.88 -16.18
C ILE A 133 -10.36 6.10 -16.37
N THR A 134 -10.70 7.18 -17.06
CA THR A 134 -12.09 7.50 -17.44
C THR A 134 -12.69 6.47 -18.39
N ALA A 135 -14.00 6.45 -18.47
CA ALA A 135 -14.74 5.46 -19.27
C ALA A 135 -14.42 5.51 -20.77
N ASP A 136 -14.15 6.69 -21.31
CA ASP A 136 -13.71 6.92 -22.69
C ASP A 136 -12.22 6.59 -22.91
N GLY A 137 -11.44 6.47 -21.83
CA GLY A 137 -10.03 6.18 -21.90
C GLY A 137 -9.14 7.40 -22.16
N GLU A 138 -9.69 8.61 -22.09
CA GLU A 138 -8.98 9.84 -22.44
C GLU A 138 -8.19 10.42 -21.27
N GLU A 139 -8.72 10.30 -20.04
CA GLU A 139 -8.08 10.87 -18.87
C GLU A 139 -7.62 9.80 -17.86
N THR A 140 -6.47 10.05 -17.27
CA THR A 140 -5.93 9.23 -16.17
C THR A 140 -5.64 10.07 -14.94
N THR A 141 -5.92 9.51 -13.77
CA THR A 141 -5.53 10.12 -12.48
C THR A 141 -4.74 9.11 -11.67
N LYS A 142 -3.52 9.48 -11.29
CA LYS A 142 -2.64 8.64 -10.49
C LYS A 142 -2.59 9.15 -9.06
N PHE A 143 -2.64 8.21 -8.13
CA PHE A 143 -2.36 8.43 -6.70
C PHE A 143 -1.18 7.57 -6.31
N ASP A 144 -0.08 8.23 -5.92
CA ASP A 144 1.12 7.57 -5.45
C ASP A 144 1.12 7.42 -3.94
N ASP A 145 1.84 6.42 -3.46
CA ASP A 145 2.16 6.21 -2.05
C ASP A 145 0.93 6.22 -1.10
N ILE A 146 -0.14 5.55 -1.51
CA ILE A 146 -1.24 5.25 -0.60
C ILE A 146 -0.74 4.22 0.41
N ILE A 147 -0.74 4.58 1.70
CA ILE A 147 -0.20 3.75 2.77
C ILE A 147 -1.32 3.26 3.67
N PHE A 148 -1.39 1.96 3.85
CA PHE A 148 -2.24 1.32 4.84
C PHE A 148 -1.39 0.91 6.04
N THR A 149 -1.77 1.34 7.23
CA THR A 149 -1.08 0.98 8.48
C THR A 149 -2.04 0.24 9.39
N GLN A 150 -1.62 -0.95 9.87
CA GLN A 150 -2.41 -1.68 10.84
C GLN A 150 -2.17 -1.12 12.24
N HIS A 151 -3.24 -0.61 12.84
CA HIS A 151 -3.23 -0.13 14.21
C HIS A 151 -3.18 -1.30 15.22
N LEU A 152 -2.87 -1.01 16.48
CA LEU A 152 -2.83 -2.01 17.55
C LEU A 152 -4.17 -2.73 17.76
N SER A 153 -5.29 -2.08 17.43
CA SER A 153 -6.63 -2.69 17.42
C SER A 153 -6.82 -3.75 16.32
N GLY A 154 -5.87 -3.88 15.39
CA GLY A 154 -6.00 -4.72 14.20
C GLY A 154 -6.64 -4.02 13.00
N GLU A 155 -7.18 -2.83 13.19
CA GLU A 155 -7.79 -2.04 12.12
C GLU A 155 -6.73 -1.48 11.16
N TRP A 156 -7.06 -1.44 9.86
CA TRP A 156 -6.23 -0.82 8.84
C TRP A 156 -6.70 0.60 8.59
N LEU A 157 -5.85 1.56 8.93
CA LEU A 157 -6.01 2.97 8.63
C LEU A 157 -5.24 3.35 7.37
N VAL A 158 -5.64 4.43 6.74
CA VAL A 158 -5.08 4.89 5.47
C VAL A 158 -4.41 6.24 5.67
N ARG A 159 -3.22 6.37 5.12
CA ARG A 159 -2.52 7.65 4.99
C ARG A 159 -2.19 7.88 3.53
N TRP A 160 -2.42 9.10 3.07
CA TRP A 160 -2.03 9.60 1.76
C TRP A 160 -1.29 10.93 1.93
N GLN A 161 -0.19 11.12 1.19
CA GLN A 161 0.65 12.31 1.24
C GLN A 161 0.56 13.08 -0.06
#